data_6bf00760ce640020368781012737d794
#
_entry.id   6bf00760ce640020368781012737d794
#
_cell.length_a   1.000
_cell.length_b   1.000
_cell.length_c   1.000
_cell.angle_alpha   90.00
_cell.angle_beta   90.00
_cell.angle_gamma   90.00
#
_symmetry.space_group_name_H-M   'P 1'
#
loop_
_entity.id
_entity.type
_entity.pdbx_description
1 polymer ?
#
loop_
_entity_poly.entity_id
_entity_poly.type
_entity_poly.pdbx_seq_one_letter_code
_entity_poly.pdbx_strand_id
1 'polypeptide(L)'
;MFRNIFRKTKREEWKIAIYHFNVKIVSRSSGASCVAKAAYISGEKIRNERDGITHDYRRKHEVVHKEIMLPAGAPERFRERSVLWNAAEKKETRKNSQTARSIDAALPRELSRNEQIDLVRNFIAQNFTSRGMCADFSIHDKQDGNPHVHILLTTRRVDENGFTVKDRSWNDKAILEQWRESWADWCNHKLYFISDERIDHRSYKDQGIDKIPAVHLGAGACAIEKKGKKTDRGLLNLHIEIENTNNALTNMKQEMENNRLFISEQKEKHCQEYFGCSLYEICHVIEKDDYISYLAKEMEKRNENTLLAKVDDDRTRMTIAKRNTEMLDQIMDEMHTASVYVHNHNLYPTGWSNIMRTYYELRQQEEQEKLKSEPTPAEPKKDKPAKSTGLRHH
;
A
#
# COMPACT_ATOMS: atom_id res chain seq x y z
N MET A 1 -16.40 8.29 30.05
CA MET A 1 -16.56 8.84 28.71
C MET A 1 -15.53 8.26 27.71
N PHE A 2 -15.24 6.92 27.79
CA PHE A 2 -14.25 6.23 26.94
C PHE A 2 -14.76 4.85 26.50
N ARG A 3 -16.01 4.79 25.99
CA ARG A 3 -16.63 3.52 25.56
C ARG A 3 -17.14 3.52 24.12
N ASN A 4 -16.53 4.26 23.17
CA ASN A 4 -17.03 4.27 21.78
C ASN A 4 -15.96 4.43 20.68
N ILE A 5 -14.71 3.99 20.89
CA ILE A 5 -13.65 4.09 19.86
C ILE A 5 -13.37 2.74 19.15
N PHE A 6 -14.00 1.65 19.57
CA PHE A 6 -13.91 0.38 18.85
C PHE A 6 -15.20 0.04 18.09
N ARG A 7 -15.72 0.97 17.29
CA ARG A 7 -16.61 0.59 16.21
C ARG A 7 -15.76 0.02 15.10
N LYS A 8 -15.93 -1.31 14.86
CA LYS A 8 -15.48 -2.05 13.70
C LYS A 8 -15.47 -1.15 12.46
N THR A 9 -14.36 -0.58 12.10
CA THR A 9 -14.06 -0.30 10.71
C THR A 9 -13.99 -1.67 10.04
N LYS A 10 -14.98 -2.01 9.20
CA LYS A 10 -14.74 -2.98 8.13
C LYS A 10 -13.39 -2.60 7.57
N ARG A 11 -12.43 -3.47 7.68
CA ARG A 11 -11.17 -3.40 6.97
C ARG A 11 -11.58 -3.39 5.49
N GLU A 12 -11.78 -2.20 4.94
CA GLU A 12 -11.69 -2.04 3.51
C GLU A 12 -10.27 -2.47 3.21
N GLU A 13 -10.16 -3.67 2.65
CA GLU A 13 -8.92 -4.08 2.01
C GLU A 13 -8.65 -3.03 0.95
N TRP A 14 -7.79 -2.07 1.28
CA TRP A 14 -7.26 -1.10 0.35
C TRP A 14 -6.48 -1.90 -0.68
N LYS A 15 -7.18 -2.40 -1.67
CA LYS A 15 -6.54 -3.01 -2.84
C LYS A 15 -5.82 -1.88 -3.54
N ILE A 16 -4.53 -1.84 -3.34
CA ILE A 16 -3.55 -0.96 -3.98
C ILE A 16 -3.85 -0.96 -5.49
N ALA A 17 -3.74 0.21 -6.12
CA ALA A 17 -3.82 0.33 -7.57
C ALA A 17 -2.82 -0.64 -8.20
N ILE A 18 -3.32 -1.73 -8.77
CA ILE A 18 -2.48 -2.78 -9.37
C ILE A 18 -2.00 -2.25 -10.71
N TYR A 19 -0.67 -2.16 -10.90
CA TYR A 19 -0.12 -1.90 -12.22
C TYR A 19 -0.55 -3.01 -13.19
N HIS A 20 -1.31 -2.63 -14.22
CA HIS A 20 -1.62 -3.51 -15.34
C HIS A 20 -1.52 -2.71 -16.63
N PHE A 21 -0.64 -3.16 -17.52
CA PHE A 21 -0.46 -2.57 -18.85
C PHE A 21 -0.12 -3.67 -19.83
N ASN A 22 -1.09 -4.09 -20.63
CA ASN A 22 -0.96 -5.19 -21.56
C ASN A 22 -1.15 -4.70 -22.99
N VAL A 23 -0.21 -5.04 -23.87
CA VAL A 23 -0.23 -4.68 -25.29
C VAL A 23 -0.39 -5.92 -26.16
N LYS A 24 -1.36 -5.90 -27.06
CA LYS A 24 -1.62 -6.99 -28.01
C LYS A 24 -1.70 -6.44 -29.43
N ILE A 25 -1.23 -7.22 -30.37
CA ILE A 25 -1.41 -6.95 -31.79
C ILE A 25 -2.73 -7.55 -32.25
N VAL A 26 -3.55 -6.73 -32.91
CA VAL A 26 -4.75 -7.20 -33.64
C VAL A 26 -4.30 -7.62 -35.03
N SER A 27 -4.32 -8.91 -35.30
CA SER A 27 -3.82 -9.48 -36.54
C SER A 27 -4.86 -10.38 -37.21
N ARG A 28 -4.95 -10.31 -38.52
CA ARG A 28 -5.81 -11.20 -39.28
C ARG A 28 -5.39 -12.67 -39.19
N SER A 29 -4.10 -12.95 -39.01
CA SER A 29 -3.63 -14.33 -38.83
C SER A 29 -4.20 -15.00 -37.57
N SER A 30 -4.61 -14.23 -36.57
CA SER A 30 -5.31 -14.72 -35.39
C SER A 30 -6.82 -14.68 -35.50
N GLY A 31 -7.38 -14.42 -36.68
CA GLY A 31 -8.82 -14.25 -36.89
C GLY A 31 -9.39 -12.93 -36.34
N ALA A 32 -8.54 -12.00 -35.88
CA ALA A 32 -8.98 -10.76 -35.28
C ALA A 32 -9.16 -9.64 -36.34
N SER A 33 -10.16 -8.77 -36.12
CA SER A 33 -10.44 -7.58 -36.90
C SER A 33 -10.35 -6.33 -36.03
N CYS A 34 -9.73 -5.25 -36.54
CA CYS A 34 -9.72 -3.97 -35.85
C CYS A 34 -11.13 -3.36 -35.75
N VAL A 35 -12.01 -3.60 -36.73
CA VAL A 35 -13.41 -3.16 -36.69
C VAL A 35 -14.18 -3.87 -35.57
N ALA A 36 -14.00 -5.20 -35.45
CA ALA A 36 -14.61 -5.98 -34.35
C ALA A 36 -14.11 -5.50 -32.98
N LYS A 37 -12.80 -5.24 -32.87
CA LYS A 37 -12.21 -4.75 -31.62
C LYS A 37 -12.71 -3.35 -31.27
N ALA A 38 -12.81 -2.45 -32.25
CA ALA A 38 -13.36 -1.11 -32.07
C ALA A 38 -14.82 -1.13 -31.58
N ALA A 39 -15.65 -1.94 -32.23
CA ALA A 39 -17.04 -2.14 -31.81
C ALA A 39 -17.13 -2.68 -30.37
N TYR A 40 -16.26 -3.65 -30.02
CA TYR A 40 -16.21 -4.23 -28.69
C TYR A 40 -15.84 -3.24 -27.60
N ILE A 41 -14.76 -2.46 -27.80
CA ILE A 41 -14.29 -1.52 -26.77
C ILE A 41 -15.25 -0.35 -26.58
N SER A 42 -15.89 0.13 -27.67
CA SER A 42 -16.81 1.27 -27.62
C SER A 42 -18.25 0.93 -27.24
N GLY A 43 -18.59 -0.37 -27.23
CA GLY A 43 -19.99 -0.80 -27.03
C GLY A 43 -20.90 -0.36 -28.18
N GLU A 44 -20.39 -0.35 -29.41
CA GLU A 44 -21.15 0.11 -30.59
C GLU A 44 -21.49 -1.02 -31.53
N LYS A 45 -22.37 -0.70 -32.48
CA LYS A 45 -22.69 -1.55 -33.62
C LYS A 45 -21.93 -1.04 -34.84
N ILE A 46 -20.96 -1.83 -35.33
CA ILE A 46 -20.15 -1.44 -36.49
C ILE A 46 -20.14 -2.61 -37.51
N ARG A 47 -20.39 -2.27 -38.76
CA ARG A 47 -20.25 -3.20 -39.88
C ARG A 47 -18.82 -3.18 -40.40
N ASN A 48 -18.20 -4.34 -40.51
CA ASN A 48 -16.91 -4.50 -41.17
C ASN A 48 -17.16 -4.60 -42.69
N GLU A 49 -16.73 -3.60 -43.44
CA GLU A 49 -16.94 -3.50 -44.88
C GLU A 49 -16.18 -4.56 -45.68
N ARG A 50 -15.10 -5.10 -45.09
CA ARG A 50 -14.25 -6.11 -45.76
C ARG A 50 -14.91 -7.47 -45.88
N ASP A 51 -15.58 -7.92 -44.83
CA ASP A 51 -16.20 -9.25 -44.74
C ASP A 51 -17.72 -9.21 -44.63
N GLY A 52 -18.31 -8.01 -44.56
CA GLY A 52 -19.75 -7.79 -44.44
C GLY A 52 -20.33 -8.09 -43.06
N ILE A 53 -19.51 -8.56 -42.09
CA ILE A 53 -19.95 -8.92 -40.75
C ILE A 53 -20.26 -7.66 -39.94
N THR A 54 -21.42 -7.67 -39.28
CA THR A 54 -21.80 -6.62 -38.33
C THR A 54 -21.53 -7.06 -36.93
N HIS A 55 -20.69 -6.32 -36.22
CA HIS A 55 -20.38 -6.52 -34.80
C HIS A 55 -21.26 -5.60 -33.97
N ASP A 56 -22.10 -6.16 -33.08
CA ASP A 56 -23.04 -5.40 -32.26
C ASP A 56 -22.79 -5.65 -30.77
N TYR A 57 -22.25 -4.66 -30.10
CA TYR A 57 -21.92 -4.68 -28.67
C TYR A 57 -22.70 -3.64 -27.86
N ARG A 58 -23.81 -3.10 -28.36
CA ARG A 58 -24.65 -2.08 -27.70
C ARG A 58 -25.22 -2.49 -26.35
N ARG A 59 -25.20 -3.80 -26.04
CA ARG A 59 -25.64 -4.35 -24.76
C ARG A 59 -24.57 -4.23 -23.65
N LYS A 60 -23.37 -3.71 -23.97
CA LYS A 60 -22.34 -3.49 -22.97
C LYS A 60 -22.63 -2.20 -22.18
N HIS A 61 -22.93 -2.36 -20.90
CA HIS A 61 -23.27 -1.23 -20.02
C HIS A 61 -22.05 -0.69 -19.24
N GLU A 62 -20.95 -1.40 -19.28
CA GLU A 62 -19.69 -1.04 -18.59
C GLU A 62 -18.89 0.08 -19.28
N VAL A 63 -19.25 0.50 -20.48
CA VAL A 63 -18.57 1.57 -21.22
C VAL A 63 -19.03 2.93 -20.68
N VAL A 64 -18.19 3.59 -19.91
CA VAL A 64 -18.53 4.86 -19.22
C VAL A 64 -17.96 6.10 -19.91
N HIS A 65 -16.99 5.91 -20.81
CA HIS A 65 -16.43 6.96 -21.66
C HIS A 65 -15.84 6.34 -22.93
N LYS A 66 -15.93 7.06 -24.05
CA LYS A 66 -15.30 6.67 -25.33
C LYS A 66 -14.95 7.91 -26.15
N GLU A 67 -13.76 7.90 -26.75
CA GLU A 67 -13.24 9.05 -27.50
C GLU A 67 -12.23 8.60 -28.54
N ILE A 68 -12.15 9.34 -29.66
CA ILE A 68 -11.09 9.17 -30.64
C ILE A 68 -10.23 10.43 -30.65
N MET A 69 -8.92 10.23 -30.45
CA MET A 69 -7.89 11.25 -30.54
C MET A 69 -7.14 11.10 -31.86
N LEU A 70 -7.05 12.18 -32.59
CA LEU A 70 -6.39 12.23 -33.90
C LEU A 70 -5.05 12.96 -33.81
N PRO A 71 -4.03 12.56 -34.57
CA PRO A 71 -2.83 13.36 -34.77
C PRO A 71 -3.14 14.65 -35.51
N ALA A 72 -2.26 15.64 -35.40
CA ALA A 72 -2.39 16.89 -36.11
C ALA A 72 -2.48 16.67 -37.63
N GLY A 73 -3.43 17.34 -38.28
CA GLY A 73 -3.64 17.23 -39.71
C GLY A 73 -4.42 15.99 -40.18
N ALA A 74 -4.78 15.06 -39.30
CA ALA A 74 -5.56 13.89 -39.71
C ALA A 74 -6.97 14.29 -40.22
N PRO A 75 -7.54 13.55 -41.20
CA PRO A 75 -8.86 13.83 -41.72
C PRO A 75 -9.92 13.80 -40.63
N GLU A 76 -10.75 14.83 -40.52
CA GLU A 76 -11.79 14.97 -39.50
C GLU A 76 -12.81 13.83 -39.54
N ARG A 77 -13.06 13.22 -40.73
CA ARG A 77 -13.90 12.02 -40.86
C ARG A 77 -13.43 10.82 -40.01
N PHE A 78 -12.16 10.80 -39.58
CA PHE A 78 -11.64 9.73 -38.70
C PHE A 78 -12.07 9.87 -37.25
N ARG A 79 -12.80 10.92 -36.88
CA ARG A 79 -13.53 10.97 -35.60
C ARG A 79 -14.72 10.00 -35.57
N GLU A 80 -15.20 9.62 -36.78
CA GLU A 80 -16.21 8.59 -36.91
C GLU A 80 -15.53 7.20 -36.84
N ARG A 81 -15.84 6.43 -35.77
CA ARG A 81 -15.20 5.15 -35.48
C ARG A 81 -15.32 4.13 -36.59
N SER A 82 -16.50 4.04 -37.19
CA SER A 82 -16.76 3.15 -38.31
C SER A 82 -15.88 3.50 -39.52
N VAL A 83 -15.72 4.78 -39.80
CA VAL A 83 -14.90 5.27 -40.91
C VAL A 83 -13.41 5.00 -40.66
N LEU A 84 -12.92 5.35 -39.48
CA LEU A 84 -11.51 5.15 -39.10
C LEU A 84 -11.10 3.67 -39.23
N TRP A 85 -11.86 2.77 -38.59
CA TRP A 85 -11.45 1.38 -38.52
C TRP A 85 -11.71 0.58 -39.78
N ASN A 86 -12.73 0.93 -40.58
CA ASN A 86 -12.90 0.35 -41.92
C ASN A 86 -11.79 0.86 -42.89
N ALA A 87 -11.41 2.10 -42.81
CA ALA A 87 -10.28 2.62 -43.57
C ALA A 87 -8.95 1.93 -43.19
N ALA A 88 -8.68 1.69 -41.88
CA ALA A 88 -7.54 0.92 -41.39
C ALA A 88 -7.55 -0.51 -41.90
N GLU A 89 -8.70 -1.18 -41.83
CA GLU A 89 -8.89 -2.54 -42.32
C GLU A 89 -8.67 -2.61 -43.83
N LYS A 90 -9.19 -1.68 -44.62
CA LYS A 90 -9.04 -1.62 -46.09
C LYS A 90 -7.60 -1.35 -46.51
N LYS A 91 -6.83 -0.53 -45.76
CA LYS A 91 -5.44 -0.20 -46.07
C LYS A 91 -4.51 -1.39 -45.97
N GLU A 92 -4.86 -2.40 -45.15
CA GLU A 92 -4.08 -3.62 -44.95
C GLU A 92 -4.53 -4.71 -45.92
N THR A 93 -3.71 -5.08 -46.90
CA THR A 93 -4.09 -6.00 -47.97
C THR A 93 -3.74 -7.47 -47.73
N ARG A 94 -2.69 -7.76 -46.93
CA ARG A 94 -2.20 -9.11 -46.75
C ARG A 94 -3.07 -9.91 -45.76
N LYS A 95 -3.16 -11.24 -45.95
CA LYS A 95 -3.92 -12.16 -45.10
C LYS A 95 -3.44 -12.21 -43.64
N ASN A 96 -2.18 -11.88 -43.38
CA ASN A 96 -1.55 -11.88 -42.06
C ASN A 96 -1.26 -10.48 -41.54
N SER A 97 -1.90 -9.44 -42.09
CA SER A 97 -1.65 -8.06 -41.67
C SER A 97 -2.02 -7.82 -40.22
N GLN A 98 -1.15 -7.09 -39.52
CA GLN A 98 -1.48 -6.41 -38.27
C GLN A 98 -2.31 -5.17 -38.62
N THR A 99 -3.55 -5.11 -38.12
CA THR A 99 -4.52 -4.06 -38.45
C THR A 99 -4.61 -2.99 -37.37
N ALA A 100 -4.33 -3.34 -36.13
CA ALA A 100 -4.30 -2.43 -35.00
C ALA A 100 -3.38 -2.94 -33.88
N ARG A 101 -3.14 -2.10 -32.91
CA ARG A 101 -2.56 -2.46 -31.60
C ARG A 101 -3.55 -2.11 -30.52
N SER A 102 -3.83 -3.06 -29.62
CA SER A 102 -4.71 -2.87 -28.49
C SER A 102 -3.87 -2.80 -27.20
N ILE A 103 -4.17 -1.80 -26.37
CA ILE A 103 -3.64 -1.66 -25.03
C ILE A 103 -4.80 -1.81 -24.06
N ASP A 104 -4.60 -2.61 -23.02
CA ASP A 104 -5.52 -2.76 -21.89
C ASP A 104 -4.75 -2.34 -20.64
N ALA A 105 -5.18 -1.28 -19.94
CA ALA A 105 -4.49 -0.76 -18.75
C ALA A 105 -5.47 -0.49 -17.61
N ALA A 106 -5.05 -0.80 -16.37
CA ALA A 106 -5.82 -0.46 -15.18
C ALA A 106 -5.74 1.03 -14.88
N LEU A 107 -6.84 1.61 -14.44
CA LEU A 107 -6.93 3.00 -14.00
C LEU A 107 -6.93 3.05 -12.47
N PRO A 108 -6.23 4.00 -11.85
CA PRO A 108 -6.34 4.22 -10.42
C PRO A 108 -7.80 4.52 -10.04
N ARG A 109 -8.35 3.75 -9.12
CA ARG A 109 -9.72 3.90 -8.64
C ARG A 109 -9.91 5.11 -7.74
N GLU A 110 -8.82 5.62 -7.20
CA GLU A 110 -8.71 6.80 -6.35
C GLU A 110 -9.04 8.09 -7.14
N LEU A 111 -8.87 8.04 -8.45
CA LEU A 111 -9.16 9.16 -9.34
C LEU A 111 -10.65 9.23 -9.68
N SER A 112 -11.17 10.45 -9.70
CA SER A 112 -12.49 10.72 -10.28
C SER A 112 -12.52 10.37 -11.77
N ARG A 113 -13.73 10.18 -12.34
CA ARG A 113 -13.88 9.87 -13.75
C ARG A 113 -13.23 10.91 -14.68
N ASN A 114 -13.33 12.19 -14.35
CA ASN A 114 -12.72 13.26 -15.15
C ASN A 114 -11.19 13.16 -15.09
N GLU A 115 -10.61 12.92 -13.93
CA GLU A 115 -9.16 12.74 -13.77
C GLU A 115 -8.66 11.50 -14.52
N GLN A 116 -9.43 10.41 -14.53
CA GLN A 116 -9.13 9.21 -15.33
C GLN A 116 -9.13 9.51 -16.82
N ILE A 117 -10.12 10.27 -17.31
CA ILE A 117 -10.18 10.70 -18.72
C ILE A 117 -8.98 11.57 -19.08
N ASP A 118 -8.65 12.55 -18.24
CA ASP A 118 -7.51 13.45 -18.48
C ASP A 118 -6.18 12.72 -18.42
N LEU A 119 -6.02 11.73 -17.52
CA LEU A 119 -4.85 10.87 -17.48
C LEU A 119 -4.66 10.16 -18.82
N VAL A 120 -5.73 9.53 -19.34
CA VAL A 120 -5.68 8.78 -20.62
C VAL A 120 -5.41 9.70 -21.79
N ARG A 121 -6.05 10.87 -21.86
CA ARG A 121 -5.82 11.86 -22.92
C ARG A 121 -4.36 12.32 -22.96
N ASN A 122 -3.79 12.68 -21.81
CA ASN A 122 -2.40 13.13 -21.73
C ASN A 122 -1.43 12.02 -22.13
N PHE A 123 -1.63 10.79 -21.63
CA PHE A 123 -0.84 9.63 -22.02
C PHE A 123 -0.91 9.36 -23.52
N ILE A 124 -2.10 9.41 -24.12
CA ILE A 124 -2.31 9.22 -25.58
C ILE A 124 -1.66 10.35 -26.37
N ALA A 125 -1.82 11.59 -25.95
CA ALA A 125 -1.24 12.75 -26.64
C ALA A 125 0.28 12.65 -26.70
N GLN A 126 0.91 12.34 -25.58
CA GLN A 126 2.37 12.26 -25.49
C GLN A 126 2.96 11.09 -26.26
N ASN A 127 2.32 9.91 -26.21
CA ASN A 127 2.94 8.68 -26.69
C ASN A 127 2.49 8.26 -28.09
N PHE A 128 1.30 8.67 -28.55
CA PHE A 128 0.69 8.12 -29.75
C PHE A 128 0.32 9.18 -30.78
N THR A 129 -0.55 10.15 -30.45
CA THR A 129 -0.98 11.13 -31.45
C THR A 129 0.14 12.07 -31.88
N SER A 130 1.08 12.43 -30.99
CA SER A 130 2.31 13.16 -31.32
C SER A 130 3.20 12.44 -32.35
N ARG A 131 3.06 11.11 -32.43
CA ARG A 131 3.82 10.26 -33.36
C ARG A 131 3.04 9.92 -34.64
N GLY A 132 1.83 10.47 -34.80
CA GLY A 132 0.99 10.28 -35.98
C GLY A 132 0.06 9.08 -35.89
N MET A 133 -0.15 8.45 -34.75
CA MET A 133 -1.16 7.41 -34.57
C MET A 133 -2.53 8.04 -34.29
N CYS A 134 -3.60 7.48 -34.87
CA CYS A 134 -4.93 7.65 -34.29
C CYS A 134 -5.11 6.72 -33.11
N ALA A 135 -5.72 7.22 -32.06
CA ALA A 135 -6.03 6.45 -30.87
C ALA A 135 -7.54 6.51 -30.59
N ASP A 136 -8.16 5.35 -30.48
CA ASP A 136 -9.55 5.18 -30.09
C ASP A 136 -9.56 4.52 -28.70
N PHE A 137 -10.05 5.23 -27.66
CA PHE A 137 -10.05 4.69 -26.33
C PHE A 137 -11.45 4.67 -25.70
N SER A 138 -11.64 3.70 -24.82
CA SER A 138 -12.86 3.57 -24.02
C SER A 138 -12.52 3.18 -22.60
N ILE A 139 -13.16 3.82 -21.64
CA ILE A 139 -13.06 3.46 -20.23
C ILE A 139 -14.21 2.55 -19.89
N HIS A 140 -13.88 1.40 -19.31
CA HIS A 140 -14.83 0.43 -18.81
C HIS A 140 -14.80 0.40 -17.28
N ASP A 141 -15.98 0.41 -16.69
CA ASP A 141 -16.16 0.32 -15.25
C ASP A 141 -17.41 -0.49 -14.93
N LYS A 142 -17.21 -1.64 -14.31
CA LYS A 142 -18.30 -2.52 -13.84
C LYS A 142 -18.70 -2.21 -12.40
N GLN A 143 -18.16 -1.14 -11.82
CA GLN A 143 -18.35 -0.79 -10.41
C GLN A 143 -17.86 -1.91 -9.45
N ASP A 144 -16.94 -2.75 -9.92
CA ASP A 144 -16.31 -3.82 -9.14
C ASP A 144 -14.94 -3.42 -8.57
N GLY A 145 -14.62 -2.11 -8.61
CA GLY A 145 -13.38 -1.54 -8.10
C GLY A 145 -12.17 -1.71 -9.03
N ASN A 146 -12.39 -2.08 -10.29
CA ASN A 146 -11.35 -2.25 -11.30
C ASN A 146 -11.66 -1.48 -12.59
N PRO A 147 -11.69 -0.13 -12.56
CA PRO A 147 -11.82 0.67 -13.76
C PRO A 147 -10.59 0.45 -14.66
N HIS A 148 -10.82 0.31 -15.96
CA HIS A 148 -9.73 0.08 -16.90
C HIS A 148 -10.01 0.74 -18.26
N VAL A 149 -8.93 1.07 -18.95
CA VAL A 149 -8.98 1.67 -20.28
C VAL A 149 -8.57 0.65 -21.34
N HIS A 150 -9.34 0.61 -22.42
CA HIS A 150 -8.95 -0.02 -23.68
C HIS A 150 -8.57 1.06 -24.67
N ILE A 151 -7.37 0.99 -25.24
CA ILE A 151 -6.89 1.90 -26.26
C ILE A 151 -6.60 1.06 -27.52
N LEU A 152 -7.18 1.48 -28.64
CA LEU A 152 -6.94 0.87 -29.94
C LEU A 152 -6.18 1.88 -30.82
N LEU A 153 -5.00 1.48 -31.29
CA LEU A 153 -4.06 2.33 -32.02
C LEU A 153 -3.92 1.86 -33.46
N THR A 154 -3.79 2.81 -34.40
CA THR A 154 -3.43 2.50 -35.78
C THR A 154 -1.97 2.03 -35.87
N THR A 155 -1.67 1.20 -36.88
CA THR A 155 -0.31 0.69 -37.14
C THR A 155 0.42 1.50 -38.21
N ARG A 156 -0.26 2.52 -38.74
CA ARG A 156 0.26 3.45 -39.72
C ARG A 156 0.15 4.87 -39.20
N ARG A 157 1.05 5.72 -39.61
CA ARG A 157 0.89 7.16 -39.43
C ARG A 157 -0.26 7.67 -40.26
N VAL A 158 -0.91 8.69 -39.75
CA VAL A 158 -2.02 9.36 -40.45
C VAL A 158 -1.66 10.83 -40.61
N ASP A 159 -1.84 11.34 -41.85
CA ASP A 159 -1.71 12.73 -42.21
C ASP A 159 -3.01 13.26 -42.87
N GLU A 160 -2.99 14.40 -43.49
CA GLU A 160 -4.12 15.03 -44.16
C GLU A 160 -4.76 14.19 -45.28
N ASN A 161 -3.99 13.29 -45.88
CA ASN A 161 -4.45 12.38 -46.94
C ASN A 161 -4.95 11.03 -46.39
N GLY A 162 -4.79 10.81 -45.10
CA GLY A 162 -5.16 9.57 -44.39
C GLY A 162 -3.99 8.67 -44.06
N PHE A 163 -4.19 7.35 -44.20
CA PHE A 163 -3.15 6.37 -43.83
C PHE A 163 -1.95 6.38 -44.77
N THR A 164 -0.77 6.60 -44.20
CA THR A 164 0.53 6.60 -44.88
C THR A 164 1.27 5.28 -44.75
N VAL A 165 2.58 5.34 -44.56
CA VAL A 165 3.46 4.16 -44.38
C VAL A 165 3.27 3.53 -43.02
N LYS A 166 3.52 2.23 -42.94
CA LYS A 166 3.54 1.49 -41.69
C LYS A 166 4.84 1.77 -40.96
N ASP A 167 4.75 2.22 -39.73
CA ASP A 167 5.92 2.45 -38.89
C ASP A 167 6.23 1.19 -38.08
N ARG A 168 7.30 0.49 -38.46
CA ARG A 168 7.69 -0.75 -37.82
C ARG A 168 8.46 -0.55 -36.51
N SER A 169 9.03 0.64 -36.28
CA SER A 169 9.73 0.96 -35.04
C SER A 169 8.81 0.86 -33.81
N TRP A 170 7.49 1.03 -34.03
CA TRP A 170 6.51 0.87 -32.96
C TRP A 170 6.37 -0.56 -32.44
N ASN A 171 7.03 -1.55 -33.05
CA ASN A 171 7.09 -2.91 -32.55
C ASN A 171 8.35 -3.19 -31.73
N ASP A 172 9.23 -2.21 -31.58
CA ASP A 172 10.48 -2.38 -30.82
C ASP A 172 10.18 -2.55 -29.33
N LYS A 173 10.94 -3.45 -28.69
CA LYS A 173 10.78 -3.74 -27.27
C LYS A 173 11.02 -2.49 -26.42
N ALA A 174 11.99 -1.66 -26.79
CA ALA A 174 12.30 -0.41 -26.08
C ALA A 174 11.11 0.56 -26.08
N ILE A 175 10.35 0.65 -27.20
CA ILE A 175 9.16 1.49 -27.29
C ILE A 175 8.06 0.96 -26.35
N LEU A 176 7.91 -0.36 -26.24
CA LEU A 176 6.95 -0.95 -25.32
C LEU A 176 7.30 -0.67 -23.86
N GLU A 177 8.58 -0.78 -23.49
CA GLU A 177 9.03 -0.43 -22.14
C GLU A 177 8.81 1.05 -21.85
N GLN A 178 9.12 1.95 -22.80
CA GLN A 178 8.85 3.39 -22.68
C GLN A 178 7.35 3.69 -22.45
N TRP A 179 6.44 2.98 -23.13
CA TRP A 179 5.01 3.17 -22.90
C TRP A 179 4.57 2.68 -21.50
N ARG A 180 5.16 1.59 -21.01
CA ARG A 180 4.90 1.07 -19.66
C ARG A 180 5.36 2.04 -18.58
N GLU A 181 6.57 2.55 -18.73
CA GLU A 181 7.14 3.57 -17.84
C GLU A 181 6.28 4.83 -17.85
N SER A 182 6.01 5.38 -19.03
CA SER A 182 5.16 6.58 -19.19
C SER A 182 3.77 6.40 -18.58
N TRP A 183 3.16 5.20 -18.67
CA TRP A 183 1.89 4.93 -18.02
C TRP A 183 1.99 4.99 -16.49
N ALA A 184 3.02 4.38 -15.93
CA ALA A 184 3.27 4.44 -14.49
C ALA A 184 3.49 5.88 -14.02
N ASP A 185 4.29 6.65 -14.76
CA ASP A 185 4.57 8.07 -14.45
C ASP A 185 3.30 8.92 -14.45
N TRP A 186 2.44 8.78 -15.47
CA TRP A 186 1.18 9.50 -15.54
C TRP A 186 0.23 9.13 -14.40
N CYS A 187 0.13 7.85 -14.06
CA CYS A 187 -0.65 7.40 -12.91
C CYS A 187 -0.10 7.98 -11.60
N ASN A 188 1.21 7.89 -11.38
CA ASN A 188 1.87 8.39 -10.18
C ASN A 188 1.78 9.91 -10.06
N HIS A 189 1.87 10.64 -11.18
CA HIS A 189 1.68 12.09 -11.20
C HIS A 189 0.26 12.47 -10.73
N LYS A 190 -0.76 11.76 -11.19
CA LYS A 190 -2.15 12.00 -10.75
C LYS A 190 -2.40 11.58 -9.30
N LEU A 191 -1.76 10.50 -8.84
CA LEU A 191 -1.88 10.01 -7.47
C LEU A 191 -1.12 10.86 -6.45
N TYR A 192 -0.17 11.69 -6.88
CA TYR A 192 0.77 12.39 -6.00
C TYR A 192 0.11 13.18 -4.87
N PHE A 193 -1.03 13.84 -5.15
CA PHE A 193 -1.77 14.65 -4.17
C PHE A 193 -2.92 13.91 -3.47
N ILE A 194 -3.17 12.64 -3.83
CA ILE A 194 -4.37 11.90 -3.40
C ILE A 194 -3.99 10.71 -2.52
N SER A 195 -2.85 10.08 -2.80
CA SER A 195 -2.42 8.85 -2.15
C SER A 195 -0.90 8.80 -2.06
N ASP A 196 -0.37 8.13 -1.03
CA ASP A 196 1.05 7.79 -0.92
C ASP A 196 1.42 6.58 -1.79
N GLU A 197 0.44 5.86 -2.32
CA GLU A 197 0.63 4.70 -3.17
C GLU A 197 1.25 5.08 -4.51
N ARG A 198 2.19 4.26 -4.95
CA ARG A 198 2.87 4.41 -6.25
C ARG A 198 2.85 3.08 -6.99
N ILE A 199 2.71 3.16 -8.31
CA ILE A 199 2.80 2.00 -9.19
C ILE A 199 4.15 1.99 -9.91
N ASP A 200 4.70 0.82 -10.15
CA ASP A 200 5.96 0.63 -10.87
C ASP A 200 5.73 -0.32 -12.06
N HIS A 201 6.29 0.06 -13.21
CA HIS A 201 6.17 -0.71 -14.46
C HIS A 201 7.11 -1.91 -14.50
N ARG A 202 8.14 -1.94 -13.66
CA ARG A 202 9.16 -2.99 -13.60
C ARG A 202 8.63 -4.24 -12.91
N SER A 203 9.22 -5.39 -13.21
CA SER A 203 8.94 -6.61 -12.46
C SER A 203 9.43 -6.51 -11.02
N TYR A 204 8.87 -7.28 -10.08
CA TYR A 204 9.35 -7.33 -8.70
C TYR A 204 10.85 -7.60 -8.61
N LYS A 205 11.36 -8.47 -9.50
CA LYS A 205 12.79 -8.77 -9.59
C LYS A 205 13.63 -7.53 -9.94
N ASP A 206 13.18 -6.74 -10.92
CA ASP A 206 13.89 -5.54 -11.36
C ASP A 206 13.76 -4.38 -10.33
N GLN A 207 12.76 -4.45 -9.48
CA GLN A 207 12.58 -3.56 -8.32
C GLN A 207 13.40 -3.99 -7.11
N GLY A 208 14.03 -5.18 -7.12
CA GLY A 208 14.71 -5.75 -5.96
C GLY A 208 13.75 -6.28 -4.88
N ILE A 209 12.47 -6.46 -5.21
CA ILE A 209 11.45 -6.96 -4.28
C ILE A 209 11.40 -8.48 -4.36
N ASP A 210 11.65 -9.14 -3.24
CA ASP A 210 11.56 -10.60 -3.14
C ASP A 210 10.10 -11.06 -2.98
N LYS A 211 9.35 -10.96 -4.08
CA LYS A 211 7.97 -11.45 -4.18
C LYS A 211 7.75 -12.22 -5.46
N ILE A 212 7.04 -13.32 -5.35
CA ILE A 212 6.58 -14.11 -6.50
C ILE A 212 5.34 -13.42 -7.08
N PRO A 213 5.32 -13.08 -8.38
CA PRO A 213 4.17 -12.43 -8.99
C PRO A 213 2.99 -13.38 -9.13
N ALA A 214 1.78 -12.88 -8.89
CA ALA A 214 0.56 -13.63 -9.12
C ALA A 214 0.31 -13.87 -10.61
N VAL A 215 -0.34 -14.98 -10.92
CA VAL A 215 -0.71 -15.37 -12.29
C VAL A 215 -2.07 -14.75 -12.66
N HIS A 216 -2.14 -14.11 -13.80
CA HIS A 216 -3.40 -13.55 -14.30
C HIS A 216 -4.48 -14.64 -14.49
N LEU A 217 -5.59 -14.51 -13.78
CA LEU A 217 -6.68 -15.51 -13.81
C LEU A 217 -7.34 -15.59 -15.19
N GLY A 218 -7.57 -14.46 -15.82
CA GLY A 218 -8.36 -14.35 -17.03
C GLY A 218 -9.88 -14.40 -16.77
N ALA A 219 -10.67 -13.93 -17.74
CA ALA A 219 -12.12 -13.75 -17.58
C ALA A 219 -12.87 -15.04 -17.25
N GLY A 220 -12.46 -16.17 -17.86
CA GLY A 220 -13.09 -17.47 -17.61
C GLY A 220 -12.90 -17.99 -16.19
N ALA A 221 -11.66 -17.93 -15.68
CA ALA A 221 -11.36 -18.33 -14.30
C ALA A 221 -12.05 -17.40 -13.29
N CYS A 222 -12.02 -16.08 -13.52
CA CYS A 222 -12.74 -15.12 -12.69
C CYS A 222 -14.24 -15.42 -12.62
N ALA A 223 -14.88 -15.79 -13.75
CA ALA A 223 -16.30 -16.11 -13.77
C ALA A 223 -16.63 -17.41 -12.99
N ILE A 224 -15.72 -18.39 -13.01
CA ILE A 224 -15.85 -19.64 -12.25
C ILE A 224 -15.69 -19.35 -10.75
N GLU A 225 -14.70 -18.54 -10.37
CA GLU A 225 -14.40 -18.21 -8.97
C GLU A 225 -15.46 -17.32 -8.32
N LYS A 226 -16.08 -16.41 -9.08
CA LYS A 226 -17.25 -15.65 -8.63
C LYS A 226 -18.45 -16.54 -8.25
N LYS A 227 -18.49 -17.77 -8.79
CA LYS A 227 -19.50 -18.80 -8.42
C LYS A 227 -19.06 -19.69 -7.25
N GLY A 228 -17.98 -19.33 -6.55
CA GLY A 228 -17.48 -20.05 -5.38
C GLY A 228 -16.62 -21.28 -5.69
N LYS A 229 -16.27 -21.53 -6.96
CA LYS A 229 -15.40 -22.66 -7.35
C LYS A 229 -13.97 -22.13 -7.55
N LYS A 230 -13.00 -22.78 -6.94
CA LYS A 230 -11.58 -22.47 -7.17
C LYS A 230 -11.12 -23.07 -8.50
N THR A 231 -10.32 -22.32 -9.25
CA THR A 231 -9.63 -22.76 -10.46
C THR A 231 -8.18 -23.10 -10.15
N ASP A 232 -7.52 -23.88 -11.01
CA ASP A 232 -6.08 -24.20 -10.84
C ASP A 232 -5.22 -22.92 -10.73
N ARG A 233 -5.55 -21.90 -11.51
CA ARG A 233 -4.87 -20.60 -11.43
C ARG A 233 -5.16 -19.86 -10.12
N GLY A 234 -6.37 -19.94 -9.61
CA GLY A 234 -6.74 -19.37 -8.33
C GLY A 234 -6.09 -20.10 -7.15
N LEU A 235 -5.97 -21.42 -7.23
CA LEU A 235 -5.22 -22.22 -6.25
C LEU A 235 -3.73 -21.89 -6.30
N LEU A 236 -3.16 -21.73 -7.50
CA LEU A 236 -1.77 -21.31 -7.66
C LEU A 236 -1.54 -19.91 -7.05
N ASN A 237 -2.44 -18.96 -7.29
CA ASN A 237 -2.31 -17.62 -6.69
C ASN A 237 -2.41 -17.65 -5.16
N LEU A 238 -3.28 -18.50 -4.60
CA LEU A 238 -3.35 -18.70 -3.16
C LEU A 238 -2.04 -19.28 -2.61
N HIS A 239 -1.44 -20.24 -3.32
CA HIS A 239 -0.15 -20.80 -2.94
C HIS A 239 0.97 -19.74 -2.98
N ILE A 240 1.01 -18.93 -4.03
CA ILE A 240 1.95 -17.80 -4.16
C ILE A 240 1.76 -16.80 -3.02
N GLU A 241 0.53 -16.49 -2.65
CA GLU A 241 0.23 -15.57 -1.53
C GLU A 241 0.75 -16.13 -0.19
N ILE A 242 0.54 -17.42 0.06
CA ILE A 242 1.06 -18.10 1.27
C ILE A 242 2.59 -18.05 1.26
N GLU A 243 3.23 -18.35 0.14
CA GLU A 243 4.69 -18.35 0.03
C GLU A 243 5.27 -16.94 0.24
N ASN A 244 4.71 -15.92 -0.39
CA ASN A 244 5.11 -14.52 -0.18
C ASN A 244 4.92 -14.09 1.28
N THR A 245 3.85 -14.55 1.94
CA THR A 245 3.60 -14.25 3.35
C THR A 245 4.65 -14.93 4.25
N ASN A 246 4.99 -16.18 3.96
CA ASN A 246 6.03 -16.91 4.71
C ASN A 246 7.42 -16.27 4.55
N ASN A 247 7.75 -15.82 3.33
CA ASN A 247 9.01 -15.12 3.07
C ASN A 247 9.06 -13.79 3.83
N ALA A 248 7.97 -13.02 3.81
CA ALA A 248 7.87 -11.77 4.56
C ALA A 248 8.01 -12.00 6.08
N LEU A 249 7.38 -13.04 6.63
CA LEU A 249 7.53 -13.41 8.05
C LEU A 249 8.97 -13.81 8.39
N THR A 250 9.65 -14.52 7.49
CA THR A 250 11.05 -14.93 7.69
C THR A 250 11.96 -13.71 7.69
N ASN A 251 11.78 -12.80 6.75
CA ASN A 251 12.52 -11.55 6.69
C ASN A 251 12.28 -10.69 7.95
N MET A 252 11.03 -10.55 8.39
CA MET A 252 10.71 -9.85 9.63
C MET A 252 11.40 -10.45 10.86
N LYS A 253 11.46 -11.80 10.96
CA LYS A 253 12.18 -12.47 12.06
C LYS A 253 13.68 -12.16 12.04
N GLN A 254 14.28 -12.18 10.85
CA GLN A 254 15.69 -11.82 10.68
C GLN A 254 15.97 -10.37 11.06
N GLU A 255 15.07 -9.46 10.67
CA GLU A 255 15.17 -8.05 11.04
C GLU A 255 15.02 -7.83 12.56
N MET A 256 14.09 -8.55 13.19
CA MET A 256 13.96 -8.51 14.64
C MET A 256 15.26 -8.96 15.36
N GLU A 257 15.90 -10.01 14.84
CA GLU A 257 17.17 -10.49 15.42
C GLU A 257 18.32 -9.49 15.19
N ASN A 258 18.39 -8.89 13.99
CA ASN A 258 19.36 -7.83 13.69
C ASN A 258 19.16 -6.60 14.62
N ASN A 259 17.92 -6.20 14.84
CA ASN A 259 17.60 -5.11 15.77
C ASN A 259 17.99 -5.46 17.21
N ARG A 260 17.79 -6.73 17.64
CA ARG A 260 18.21 -7.21 18.95
C ARG A 260 19.73 -7.14 19.14
N LEU A 261 20.50 -7.54 18.12
CA LEU A 261 21.96 -7.41 18.10
C LEU A 261 22.37 -5.92 18.17
N PHE A 262 21.77 -5.07 17.37
CA PHE A 262 22.04 -3.63 17.39
C PHE A 262 21.78 -3.01 18.77
N ILE A 263 20.67 -3.36 19.42
CA ILE A 263 20.36 -2.91 20.78
C ILE A 263 21.43 -3.40 21.77
N SER A 264 21.90 -4.64 21.63
CA SER A 264 22.98 -5.17 22.47
C SER A 264 24.28 -4.39 22.30
N GLU A 265 24.63 -4.03 21.08
CA GLU A 265 25.81 -3.22 20.78
C GLU A 265 25.68 -1.79 21.35
N GLN A 266 24.50 -1.18 21.25
CA GLN A 266 24.25 0.13 21.85
C GLN A 266 24.37 0.12 23.38
N LYS A 267 23.89 -0.95 24.03
CA LYS A 267 24.06 -1.15 25.48
C LYS A 267 25.54 -1.17 25.87
N GLU A 268 26.34 -1.94 25.15
CA GLU A 268 27.79 -2.07 25.39
C GLU A 268 28.48 -0.72 25.21
N LYS A 269 28.17 -0.01 24.12
CA LYS A 269 28.71 1.30 23.84
C LYS A 269 28.38 2.31 24.95
N HIS A 270 27.13 2.31 25.42
CA HIS A 270 26.69 3.19 26.49
C HIS A 270 27.41 2.91 27.81
N CYS A 271 27.62 1.62 28.14
CA CYS A 271 28.40 1.25 29.31
C CYS A 271 29.84 1.74 29.22
N GLN A 272 30.48 1.64 28.06
CA GLN A 272 31.82 2.16 27.85
C GLN A 272 31.89 3.69 27.97
N GLU A 273 30.90 4.41 27.43
CA GLU A 273 30.84 5.89 27.48
C GLU A 273 30.61 6.40 28.91
N TYR A 274 29.73 5.77 29.70
CA TYR A 274 29.38 6.22 31.04
C TYR A 274 30.34 5.72 32.14
N PHE A 275 30.85 4.49 32.00
CA PHE A 275 31.64 3.82 33.05
C PHE A 275 33.10 3.62 32.64
N GLY A 276 33.47 3.90 31.39
CA GLY A 276 34.82 3.70 30.87
C GLY A 276 35.25 2.24 30.76
N CYS A 277 34.32 1.29 30.86
CA CYS A 277 34.58 -0.15 30.80
C CYS A 277 33.43 -0.92 30.11
N SER A 278 33.73 -2.12 29.62
CA SER A 278 32.73 -2.98 28.99
C SER A 278 31.64 -3.43 29.98
N LEU A 279 30.49 -3.83 29.43
CA LEU A 279 29.42 -4.45 30.21
C LEU A 279 29.93 -5.66 31.02
N TYR A 280 30.85 -6.44 30.44
CA TYR A 280 31.49 -7.59 31.09
C TYR A 280 32.43 -7.16 32.21
N GLU A 281 33.23 -6.11 32.04
CA GLU A 281 34.15 -5.57 33.05
C GLU A 281 33.38 -4.96 34.22
N ILE A 282 32.27 -4.27 33.99
CA ILE A 282 31.38 -3.78 35.05
C ILE A 282 30.87 -4.95 35.92
N CYS A 283 30.54 -6.09 35.32
CA CYS A 283 30.12 -7.29 36.06
C CYS A 283 31.19 -7.80 37.03
N HIS A 284 32.46 -7.62 36.70
CA HIS A 284 33.59 -8.06 37.51
C HIS A 284 33.99 -7.06 38.60
N VAL A 285 33.78 -5.76 38.38
CA VAL A 285 34.14 -4.67 39.30
C VAL A 285 33.06 -4.45 40.36
N ILE A 286 31.81 -4.60 40.01
CA ILE A 286 30.69 -4.58 40.95
C ILE A 286 30.46 -6.01 41.40
N GLU A 287 31.12 -6.45 42.47
CA GLU A 287 30.90 -7.76 43.05
C GLU A 287 29.44 -8.17 43.01
N LYS A 288 29.11 -9.13 42.16
CA LYS A 288 27.79 -9.64 41.82
C LYS A 288 27.03 -8.83 40.78
N ASP A 289 26.75 -9.43 39.75
CA ASP A 289 25.64 -9.42 38.79
C ASP A 289 24.45 -8.47 39.00
N ASP A 290 24.43 -7.68 40.08
CA ASP A 290 23.23 -7.07 40.59
C ASP A 290 22.80 -5.85 39.73
N TYR A 291 23.76 -4.99 39.35
CA TYR A 291 23.44 -3.82 38.54
C TYR A 291 22.93 -4.19 37.14
N ILE A 292 23.67 -5.04 36.46
CA ILE A 292 23.36 -5.45 35.10
C ILE A 292 22.16 -6.38 35.05
N SER A 293 22.04 -7.28 36.02
CA SER A 293 20.86 -8.12 36.19
C SER A 293 19.61 -7.30 36.46
N TYR A 294 19.72 -6.22 37.27
CA TYR A 294 18.62 -5.30 37.51
C TYR A 294 18.28 -4.53 36.24
N LEU A 295 19.28 -3.91 35.58
CA LEU A 295 19.12 -3.14 34.36
C LEU A 295 18.50 -3.99 33.23
N ALA A 296 18.98 -5.21 33.03
CA ALA A 296 18.45 -6.14 32.05
C ALA A 296 16.97 -6.48 32.31
N LYS A 297 16.64 -6.82 33.58
CA LYS A 297 15.26 -7.11 33.96
C LYS A 297 14.32 -5.94 33.81
N GLU A 298 14.72 -4.72 34.14
CA GLU A 298 13.91 -3.52 33.95
C GLU A 298 13.74 -3.18 32.48
N MET A 299 14.76 -3.38 31.67
CA MET A 299 14.67 -3.21 30.22
C MET A 299 13.76 -4.26 29.58
N GLU A 300 13.83 -5.53 30.01
CA GLU A 300 12.90 -6.56 29.55
C GLU A 300 11.46 -6.22 29.89
N LYS A 301 11.15 -5.84 31.11
CA LYS A 301 9.81 -5.41 31.52
C LYS A 301 9.28 -4.26 30.64
N ARG A 302 10.13 -3.28 30.35
CA ARG A 302 9.74 -2.10 29.56
C ARG A 302 9.63 -2.42 28.08
N ASN A 303 10.44 -3.35 27.57
CA ASN A 303 10.39 -3.83 26.19
C ASN A 303 9.20 -4.75 25.91
N GLU A 304 8.81 -5.63 26.83
CA GLU A 304 7.61 -6.47 26.66
C GLU A 304 6.35 -5.65 26.37
N ASN A 305 6.25 -4.44 26.94
CA ASN A 305 5.14 -3.53 26.68
C ASN A 305 5.25 -2.75 25.36
N THR A 306 6.42 -2.72 24.70
CA THR A 306 6.67 -1.97 23.46
C THR A 306 6.78 -2.83 22.21
N LEU A 307 7.11 -4.12 22.36
CA LEU A 307 7.25 -5.08 21.26
C LEU A 307 5.94 -5.49 20.57
N LEU A 308 4.78 -5.08 21.10
CA LEU A 308 3.46 -5.33 20.51
C LEU A 308 3.09 -4.35 19.37
N ALA A 309 3.93 -3.38 19.05
CA ALA A 309 3.72 -2.49 17.91
C ALA A 309 4.32 -3.11 16.65
N LYS A 310 3.48 -3.39 15.65
CA LYS A 310 3.87 -3.90 14.34
C LYS A 310 4.99 -3.06 13.72
N VAL A 311 6.11 -3.71 13.40
CA VAL A 311 7.26 -3.12 12.75
C VAL A 311 7.08 -3.25 11.24
N ASP A 312 6.67 -2.17 10.58
CA ASP A 312 6.38 -2.21 9.14
C ASP A 312 7.39 -1.45 8.24
N ASP A 313 8.37 -0.72 8.82
CA ASP A 313 9.35 0.02 8.01
C ASP A 313 10.67 0.37 8.73
N ASP A 314 11.68 0.88 7.99
CA ASP A 314 12.98 1.31 8.51
C ASP A 314 12.86 2.45 9.54
N ARG A 315 11.85 3.30 9.41
CA ARG A 315 11.58 4.42 10.30
C ARG A 315 11.14 3.92 11.67
N THR A 316 10.33 2.87 11.69
CA THR A 316 9.87 2.20 12.92
C THR A 316 11.03 1.51 13.63
N ARG A 317 11.97 0.90 12.89
CA ARG A 317 13.20 0.28 13.45
C ARG A 317 14.09 1.32 14.12
N MET A 318 14.35 2.46 13.46
CA MET A 318 15.11 3.56 14.06
C MET A 318 14.42 4.12 15.30
N THR A 319 13.09 4.20 15.31
CA THR A 319 12.30 4.65 16.45
C THR A 319 12.40 3.68 17.63
N ILE A 320 12.38 2.37 17.40
CA ILE A 320 12.55 1.35 18.45
C ILE A 320 13.97 1.39 19.03
N ALA A 321 14.99 1.49 18.18
CA ALA A 321 16.38 1.61 18.62
C ALA A 321 16.59 2.87 19.48
N LYS A 322 16.06 4.02 19.06
CA LYS A 322 16.09 5.28 19.79
C LYS A 322 15.35 5.18 21.12
N ARG A 323 14.15 4.59 21.15
CA ARG A 323 13.39 4.38 22.39
C ARG A 323 14.12 3.48 23.39
N ASN A 324 14.85 2.47 22.93
CA ASN A 324 15.61 1.62 23.83
C ASN A 324 16.81 2.34 24.44
N THR A 325 17.46 3.24 23.70
CA THR A 325 18.51 4.10 24.24
C THR A 325 17.93 5.10 25.24
N GLU A 326 16.84 5.80 24.88
CA GLU A 326 16.12 6.70 25.79
C GLU A 326 15.63 5.99 27.06
N MET A 327 15.17 4.75 26.95
CA MET A 327 14.72 3.94 28.07
C MET A 327 15.90 3.53 28.99
N LEU A 328 17.06 3.22 28.41
CA LEU A 328 18.27 2.94 29.17
C LEU A 328 18.70 4.17 29.97
N ASP A 329 18.72 5.34 29.32
CA ASP A 329 19.05 6.61 29.96
C ASP A 329 18.08 6.91 31.13
N GLN A 330 16.76 6.70 30.92
CA GLN A 330 15.75 6.87 31.96
C GLN A 330 15.98 5.93 33.17
N ILE A 331 16.27 4.66 32.92
CA ILE A 331 16.54 3.70 34.00
C ILE A 331 17.80 4.11 34.77
N MET A 332 18.84 4.57 34.08
CA MET A 332 20.07 5.01 34.71
C MET A 332 19.87 6.27 35.54
N ASP A 333 19.10 7.24 35.07
CA ASP A 333 18.73 8.43 35.81
C ASP A 333 17.89 8.09 37.06
N GLU A 334 16.94 7.16 36.94
CA GLU A 334 16.17 6.64 38.07
C GLU A 334 17.08 5.96 39.11
N MET A 335 18.04 5.15 38.68
CA MET A 335 19.00 4.49 39.56
C MET A 335 19.90 5.49 40.26
N HIS A 336 20.41 6.50 39.54
CA HIS A 336 21.19 7.57 40.12
C HIS A 336 20.37 8.35 41.15
N THR A 337 19.15 8.74 40.81
CA THR A 337 18.22 9.40 41.72
C THR A 337 17.93 8.59 42.95
N ALA A 338 17.67 7.29 42.81
CA ALA A 338 17.44 6.37 43.90
C ALA A 338 18.66 6.26 44.83
N SER A 339 19.86 6.17 44.26
CA SER A 339 21.11 6.10 45.04
C SER A 339 21.30 7.35 45.87
N VAL A 340 21.17 8.53 45.28
CA VAL A 340 21.29 9.83 46.00
C VAL A 340 20.21 9.96 47.08
N TYR A 341 18.97 9.55 46.78
CA TYR A 341 17.85 9.62 47.71
C TYR A 341 18.10 8.72 48.96
N VAL A 342 18.50 7.47 48.74
CA VAL A 342 18.80 6.51 49.82
C VAL A 342 19.98 6.98 50.67
N HIS A 343 21.04 7.50 50.06
CA HIS A 343 22.18 8.08 50.80
C HIS A 343 21.78 9.30 51.63
N ASN A 344 20.88 10.15 51.14
CA ASN A 344 20.36 11.31 51.89
C ASN A 344 19.57 10.89 53.15
N HIS A 345 19.07 9.64 53.20
CA HIS A 345 18.45 9.06 54.38
C HIS A 345 19.46 8.32 55.28
N ASN A 346 20.78 8.50 55.06
CA ASN A 346 21.85 7.85 55.78
C ASN A 346 21.83 6.33 55.71
N LEU A 347 21.33 5.77 54.62
CA LEU A 347 21.29 4.36 54.33
C LEU A 347 22.29 4.02 53.22
N TYR A 348 23.05 2.96 53.41
CA TYR A 348 24.14 2.56 52.50
C TYR A 348 24.00 1.06 52.12
N PRO A 349 22.92 0.67 51.46
CA PRO A 349 22.76 -0.70 51.03
C PRO A 349 23.79 -1.06 49.96
N THR A 350 24.28 -2.28 49.99
CA THR A 350 25.22 -2.82 49.00
C THR A 350 24.42 -3.47 47.85
N GLY A 351 24.82 -3.15 46.63
CA GLY A 351 24.20 -3.68 45.40
C GLY A 351 22.95 -2.90 44.93
N TRP A 352 22.79 -2.82 43.62
CA TRP A 352 21.76 -1.97 42.98
C TRP A 352 20.32 -2.46 43.24
N SER A 353 20.09 -3.75 43.30
CA SER A 353 18.78 -4.31 43.67
C SER A 353 18.35 -3.90 45.07
N ASN A 354 19.32 -3.81 46.02
CA ASN A 354 19.04 -3.38 47.36
C ASN A 354 18.82 -1.85 47.44
N ILE A 355 19.59 -1.05 46.68
CA ILE A 355 19.39 0.39 46.59
C ILE A 355 17.98 0.68 46.08
N MET A 356 17.58 0.09 44.96
CA MET A 356 16.26 0.31 44.40
C MET A 356 15.13 -0.18 45.31
N ARG A 357 15.29 -1.34 45.95
CA ARG A 357 14.30 -1.83 46.92
C ARG A 357 14.13 -0.86 48.07
N THR A 358 15.24 -0.41 48.69
CA THR A 358 15.22 0.54 49.81
C THR A 358 14.59 1.87 49.38
N TYR A 359 14.86 2.36 48.16
CA TYR A 359 14.26 3.54 47.62
C TYR A 359 12.74 3.42 47.52
N TYR A 360 12.21 2.34 46.97
CA TYR A 360 10.75 2.14 46.86
C TYR A 360 10.09 1.94 48.23
N GLU A 361 10.75 1.25 49.19
CA GLU A 361 10.24 1.09 50.55
C GLU A 361 10.10 2.45 51.25
N LEU A 362 11.12 3.31 51.16
CA LEU A 362 11.09 4.67 51.72
C LEU A 362 9.97 5.53 51.08
N ARG A 363 9.86 5.47 49.77
CA ARG A 363 8.82 6.23 49.06
C ARG A 363 7.41 5.78 49.42
N GLN A 364 7.20 4.48 49.59
CA GLN A 364 5.92 3.93 50.07
C GLN A 364 5.58 4.37 51.50
N GLN A 365 6.59 4.40 52.38
CA GLN A 365 6.40 4.90 53.74
C GLN A 365 5.99 6.38 53.78
N GLU A 366 6.69 7.21 53.03
CA GLU A 366 6.34 8.63 52.92
C GLU A 366 4.92 8.85 52.37
N GLU A 367 4.51 8.06 51.36
CA GLU A 367 3.17 8.14 50.79
C GLU A 367 2.10 7.72 51.80
N GLN A 368 2.35 6.67 52.56
CA GLN A 368 1.47 6.24 53.64
C GLN A 368 1.39 7.25 54.80
N GLU A 369 2.47 7.93 55.13
CA GLU A 369 2.49 9.01 56.11
C GLU A 369 1.71 10.24 55.64
N LYS A 370 1.84 10.59 54.36
CA LYS A 370 1.06 11.65 53.75
C LYS A 370 -0.43 11.36 53.77
N LEU A 371 -0.83 10.13 53.41
CA LEU A 371 -2.23 9.68 53.47
C LEU A 371 -2.81 9.68 54.91
N LYS A 372 -1.97 9.42 55.94
CA LYS A 372 -2.40 9.50 57.35
C LYS A 372 -2.50 10.92 57.87
N SER A 373 -1.78 11.86 57.28
CA SER A 373 -1.77 13.29 57.67
C SER A 373 -2.83 14.13 56.94
N GLU A 374 -3.50 13.60 55.91
CA GLU A 374 -4.65 14.26 55.30
C GLU A 374 -5.87 14.18 56.23
N PRO A 375 -6.55 15.31 56.52
CA PRO A 375 -7.72 15.29 57.38
C PRO A 375 -8.85 14.49 56.72
N THR A 376 -9.36 13.51 57.46
CA THR A 376 -10.50 12.69 57.02
C THR A 376 -11.66 13.61 56.57
N PRO A 377 -12.23 13.44 55.38
CA PRO A 377 -13.42 14.21 55.01
C PRO A 377 -14.53 14.04 56.02
N ALA A 378 -15.08 15.14 56.53
CA ALA A 378 -16.17 15.13 57.50
C ALA A 378 -17.35 14.30 56.95
N GLU A 379 -17.81 13.33 57.76
CA GLU A 379 -18.97 12.51 57.41
C GLU A 379 -20.17 13.42 57.07
N PRO A 380 -20.92 13.14 56.01
CA PRO A 380 -22.13 13.91 55.72
C PRO A 380 -23.15 13.69 56.84
N LYS A 381 -23.56 14.82 57.47
CA LYS A 381 -24.61 14.82 58.50
C LYS A 381 -25.86 14.13 57.96
N LYS A 382 -26.26 13.02 58.59
CA LYS A 382 -27.51 12.34 58.33
C LYS A 382 -28.68 13.29 58.66
N ASP A 383 -29.39 13.74 57.65
CA ASP A 383 -30.66 14.45 57.80
C ASP A 383 -31.67 13.52 58.49
N LYS A 384 -32.29 14.06 59.58
CA LYS A 384 -33.35 13.39 60.30
C LYS A 384 -34.61 13.32 59.41
N PRO A 385 -35.34 12.20 59.42
CA PRO A 385 -36.54 12.06 58.61
C PRO A 385 -37.64 13.03 59.11
N ALA A 386 -38.20 13.78 58.17
CA ALA A 386 -39.35 14.66 58.41
C ALA A 386 -40.59 13.85 58.86
N LYS A 387 -41.27 14.28 59.95
CA LYS A 387 -42.49 13.71 60.45
C LYS A 387 -43.60 13.86 59.43
N SER A 388 -44.23 12.77 59.05
CA SER A 388 -45.45 12.74 58.27
C SER A 388 -46.61 13.30 59.07
N THR A 389 -47.18 14.40 58.67
CA THR A 389 -48.48 14.86 59.09
C THR A 389 -49.55 14.26 58.19
N GLY A 390 -50.38 13.37 58.83
CA GLY A 390 -51.52 12.79 58.17
C GLY A 390 -52.61 13.82 57.95
N LEU A 391 -53.16 13.85 56.77
CA LEU A 391 -54.42 14.50 56.45
C LEU A 391 -55.52 13.45 56.39
N ARG A 392 -56.49 13.59 57.32
CA ARG A 392 -57.77 12.83 57.34
C ARG A 392 -58.75 13.42 56.33
N HIS A 393 -59.47 12.51 55.74
CA HIS A 393 -60.64 12.77 54.91
C HIS A 393 -61.71 13.62 55.60
N HIS A 394 -62.30 14.49 54.82
CA HIS A 394 -63.73 14.59 54.59
C HIS A 394 -64.03 14.95 53.17
#